data_767daf10c48fb079ed4c298baa72aff1
#
_entry.id   767daf10c48fb079ed4c298baa72aff1
#
_cell.length_a   1.000
_cell.length_b   1.000
_cell.length_c   1.000
_cell.angle_alpha   90.00
_cell.angle_beta   90.00
_cell.angle_gamma   90.00
#
_symmetry.space_group_name_H-M   'P 1'
#
loop_
_entity.id
_entity.type
_entity.pdbx_description
1 polymer ?
#
loop_
_entity_poly.entity_id
_entity_poly.type
_entity_poly.pdbx_seq_one_letter_code
_entity_poly.pdbx_strand_id
1 'polypeptide(L)'
;MAKVSVKNPVVELDGDEMTRIIWDFIKQKLILPYLDIDLKYYDLSVQNRDQTNDEITVEAAKAIKKFGVGIKCATITPDDNRVSEFKLKKMWRSPNGTIRNILDGTVFRQPIICKNIPRIVRTWDAPIVVGRHAFGDQYKATEMKIDKPGKLFMKYVDEEGKVEEKEVFQFQNQGVALSMYNVDESIRGFARACFNYGLKLKWPVYLSTKDTILKKYDGRFKEIFNEIFQKEFKTDFENNQIVYEHRLIDDLVASSMKWSGNFIWACKNYDGDVQSDAVAQGLGSLGMMSSVLMTPDGKTIEAEAAHGTVTRHYRLHQKGEKTSTNPIASIFAWTKGLNFRGEFDCNDELIKFSKALEETCIETVESGQMTKDLAILVDKNSPWMNTEDFLNCLDKNLQTKLN
;
A
#
# COMPACT_ATOMS: atom_id res chain seq x y z
N MET A 1 -9.57 -9.07 -30.71
CA MET A 1 -9.31 -10.25 -29.86
C MET A 1 -10.55 -10.68 -29.10
N ALA A 2 -10.73 -11.97 -28.79
CA ALA A 2 -11.71 -12.39 -27.81
C ALA A 2 -11.29 -11.86 -26.42
N LYS A 3 -12.28 -11.47 -25.61
CA LYS A 3 -12.00 -11.04 -24.24
C LYS A 3 -11.57 -12.23 -23.37
N VAL A 4 -10.62 -11.99 -22.47
CA VAL A 4 -10.27 -12.97 -21.44
C VAL A 4 -11.42 -13.10 -20.44
N SER A 5 -11.93 -14.31 -20.25
CA SER A 5 -13.02 -14.56 -19.30
C SER A 5 -12.51 -14.63 -17.88
N VAL A 6 -13.12 -13.87 -16.95
CA VAL A 6 -12.79 -13.85 -15.54
C VAL A 6 -13.94 -14.45 -14.75
N LYS A 7 -13.78 -15.69 -14.30
CA LYS A 7 -14.85 -16.51 -13.71
C LYS A 7 -15.39 -15.96 -12.39
N ASN A 8 -14.54 -15.53 -11.50
CA ASN A 8 -14.92 -15.02 -10.18
C ASN A 8 -14.86 -13.50 -10.13
N PRO A 9 -15.79 -12.84 -9.43
CA PRO A 9 -15.84 -11.39 -9.40
C PRO A 9 -14.63 -10.76 -8.73
N VAL A 10 -14.38 -9.49 -9.10
CA VAL A 10 -13.44 -8.60 -8.42
C VAL A 10 -14.22 -7.46 -7.81
N VAL A 11 -13.86 -7.05 -6.59
CA VAL A 11 -14.48 -5.92 -5.90
C VAL A 11 -13.78 -4.63 -6.32
N GLU A 12 -14.51 -3.74 -6.98
CA GLU A 12 -14.04 -2.42 -7.39
C GLU A 12 -14.47 -1.39 -6.35
N LEU A 13 -13.51 -0.67 -5.77
CA LEU A 13 -13.74 0.43 -4.85
C LEU A 13 -13.34 1.73 -5.53
N ASP A 14 -14.33 2.51 -5.95
CA ASP A 14 -14.10 3.82 -6.58
C ASP A 14 -13.72 4.86 -5.50
N GLY A 15 -13.17 6.00 -5.94
CA GLY A 15 -12.59 6.98 -5.04
C GLY A 15 -13.01 8.41 -5.33
N ASP A 16 -12.05 9.33 -5.19
CA ASP A 16 -12.31 10.76 -5.22
C ASP A 16 -11.45 11.52 -6.26
N GLU A 17 -11.90 12.71 -6.63
CA GLU A 17 -11.16 13.75 -7.33
C GLU A 17 -10.51 13.27 -8.66
N MET A 18 -9.26 13.67 -8.95
CA MET A 18 -8.60 13.37 -10.22
C MET A 18 -8.36 11.86 -10.41
N THR A 19 -8.11 11.15 -9.32
CA THR A 19 -7.90 9.69 -9.39
C THR A 19 -9.15 8.94 -9.79
N ARG A 20 -10.36 9.38 -9.40
CA ARG A 20 -11.63 8.81 -9.88
C ARG A 20 -11.79 8.94 -11.39
N ILE A 21 -11.44 10.11 -11.95
CA ILE A 21 -11.50 10.35 -13.39
C ILE A 21 -10.53 9.43 -14.14
N ILE A 22 -9.30 9.34 -13.65
CA ILE A 22 -8.27 8.46 -14.22
C ILE A 22 -8.69 6.98 -14.09
N TRP A 23 -9.28 6.60 -12.97
CA TRP A 23 -9.77 5.25 -12.71
C TRP A 23 -10.80 4.80 -13.73
N ASP A 24 -11.76 5.67 -14.05
CA ASP A 24 -12.74 5.38 -15.10
C ASP A 24 -12.07 5.28 -16.48
N PHE A 25 -11.15 6.18 -16.84
CA PHE A 25 -10.42 6.08 -18.10
C PHE A 25 -9.62 4.77 -18.20
N ILE A 26 -8.95 4.33 -17.14
CA ILE A 26 -8.24 3.05 -17.11
C ILE A 26 -9.23 1.91 -17.36
N LYS A 27 -10.33 1.89 -16.61
CA LYS A 27 -11.37 0.87 -16.72
C LYS A 27 -11.92 0.77 -18.14
N GLN A 28 -12.30 1.90 -18.75
CA GLN A 28 -12.90 1.94 -20.07
C GLN A 28 -11.92 1.62 -21.21
N LYS A 29 -10.65 2.01 -21.10
CA LYS A 29 -9.65 1.87 -22.15
C LYS A 29 -8.79 0.61 -22.03
N LEU A 30 -8.42 0.22 -20.82
CA LEU A 30 -7.39 -0.81 -20.59
C LEU A 30 -7.92 -2.09 -19.92
N ILE A 31 -9.15 -2.10 -19.40
CA ILE A 31 -9.71 -3.24 -18.69
C ILE A 31 -10.90 -3.84 -19.44
N LEU A 32 -12.00 -3.13 -19.54
CA LEU A 32 -13.26 -3.63 -20.11
C LEU A 32 -13.19 -4.03 -21.58
N PRO A 33 -12.36 -3.42 -22.45
CA PRO A 33 -12.20 -3.90 -23.82
C PRO A 33 -11.56 -5.29 -23.92
N TYR A 34 -10.75 -5.69 -22.95
CA TYR A 34 -9.93 -6.90 -22.96
C TYR A 34 -10.48 -8.03 -22.09
N LEU A 35 -11.26 -7.70 -21.05
CA LEU A 35 -11.75 -8.66 -20.07
C LEU A 35 -13.28 -8.75 -20.07
N ASP A 36 -13.77 -9.99 -19.94
CA ASP A 36 -15.15 -10.27 -19.55
C ASP A 36 -15.15 -10.58 -18.05
N ILE A 37 -15.45 -9.55 -17.25
CA ILE A 37 -15.27 -9.54 -15.81
C ILE A 37 -16.48 -8.99 -15.07
N ASP A 38 -16.90 -9.67 -14.00
CA ASP A 38 -17.93 -9.17 -13.07
C ASP A 38 -17.28 -8.28 -12.00
N LEU A 39 -17.55 -6.98 -12.05
CA LEU A 39 -17.07 -6.00 -11.07
C LEU A 39 -18.15 -5.72 -10.02
N LYS A 40 -17.87 -6.06 -8.78
CA LYS A 40 -18.71 -5.66 -7.62
C LYS A 40 -18.31 -4.26 -7.19
N TYR A 41 -19.03 -3.28 -7.73
CA TYR A 41 -18.72 -1.86 -7.59
C TYR A 41 -19.22 -1.27 -6.27
N TYR A 42 -18.33 -0.52 -5.60
CA TYR A 42 -18.59 0.26 -4.39
C TYR A 42 -18.05 1.68 -4.55
N ASP A 43 -18.93 2.67 -4.45
CA ASP A 43 -18.54 4.09 -4.49
C ASP A 43 -18.06 4.55 -3.11
N LEU A 44 -16.73 4.67 -2.93
CA LEU A 44 -16.11 5.19 -1.71
C LEU A 44 -15.78 6.69 -1.80
N SER A 45 -16.44 7.45 -2.68
CA SER A 45 -16.33 8.90 -2.65
C SER A 45 -16.70 9.46 -1.28
N VAL A 46 -16.06 10.56 -0.89
CA VAL A 46 -16.30 11.18 0.42
C VAL A 46 -17.76 11.55 0.63
N GLN A 47 -18.47 11.96 -0.44
CA GLN A 47 -19.89 12.28 -0.38
C GLN A 47 -20.75 11.03 -0.13
N ASN A 48 -20.50 9.92 -0.84
CA ASN A 48 -21.27 8.70 -0.64
C ASN A 48 -21.00 8.07 0.73
N ARG A 49 -19.75 8.12 1.21
CA ARG A 49 -19.40 7.69 2.57
C ARG A 49 -20.13 8.53 3.62
N ASP A 50 -20.24 9.85 3.42
CA ASP A 50 -21.00 10.72 4.32
C ASP A 50 -22.51 10.39 4.31
N GLN A 51 -23.08 10.16 3.12
CA GLN A 51 -24.49 9.79 2.98
C GLN A 51 -24.81 8.48 3.69
N THR A 52 -23.95 7.47 3.56
CA THR A 52 -24.11 6.13 4.14
C THR A 52 -23.56 6.00 5.57
N ASN A 53 -23.15 7.10 6.20
CA ASN A 53 -22.46 7.09 7.50
C ASN A 53 -21.23 6.16 7.54
N ASP A 54 -20.53 6.06 6.40
CA ASP A 54 -19.35 5.21 6.14
C ASP A 54 -19.63 3.69 6.15
N GLU A 55 -20.90 3.27 6.18
CA GLU A 55 -21.29 1.85 6.09
C GLU A 55 -20.82 1.23 4.76
N ILE A 56 -20.80 2.01 3.66
CA ILE A 56 -20.33 1.54 2.36
C ILE A 56 -18.88 1.03 2.41
N THR A 57 -18.02 1.64 3.23
CA THR A 57 -16.63 1.19 3.42
C THR A 57 -16.57 -0.17 4.10
N VAL A 58 -17.44 -0.40 5.09
CA VAL A 58 -17.55 -1.68 5.80
C VAL A 58 -18.08 -2.77 4.88
N GLU A 59 -19.10 -2.44 4.09
CA GLU A 59 -19.69 -3.37 3.10
C GLU A 59 -18.67 -3.77 2.04
N ALA A 60 -17.91 -2.80 1.50
CA ALA A 60 -16.84 -3.02 0.54
C ALA A 60 -15.76 -3.95 1.11
N ALA A 61 -15.30 -3.72 2.35
CA ALA A 61 -14.32 -4.57 3.01
C ALA A 61 -14.82 -6.01 3.22
N LYS A 62 -16.09 -6.17 3.61
CA LYS A 62 -16.75 -7.50 3.72
C LYS A 62 -16.85 -8.19 2.36
N ALA A 63 -17.13 -7.44 1.30
CA ALA A 63 -17.16 -7.97 -0.06
C ALA A 63 -15.77 -8.45 -0.51
N ILE A 64 -14.70 -7.68 -0.23
CA ILE A 64 -13.33 -8.12 -0.51
C ILE A 64 -13.04 -9.44 0.22
N LYS A 65 -13.38 -9.53 1.49
CA LYS A 65 -13.19 -10.77 2.27
C LYS A 65 -13.96 -11.96 1.68
N LYS A 66 -15.16 -11.71 1.14
CA LYS A 66 -16.02 -12.74 0.51
C LYS A 66 -15.47 -13.19 -0.85
N PHE A 67 -15.03 -12.26 -1.69
CA PHE A 67 -14.63 -12.56 -3.07
C PHE A 67 -13.10 -12.73 -3.25
N GLY A 68 -12.32 -12.40 -2.23
CA GLY A 68 -10.87 -12.63 -2.16
C GLY A 68 -10.01 -11.54 -2.83
N VAL A 69 -10.57 -10.74 -3.75
CA VAL A 69 -9.79 -9.69 -4.46
C VAL A 69 -10.56 -8.38 -4.49
N GLY A 70 -9.92 -7.32 -3.98
CA GLY A 70 -10.34 -5.94 -4.09
C GLY A 70 -9.35 -5.10 -4.87
N ILE A 71 -9.84 -4.13 -5.62
CA ILE A 71 -9.05 -3.13 -6.35
C ILE A 71 -9.61 -1.75 -5.99
N LYS A 72 -8.76 -0.86 -5.47
CA LYS A 72 -9.20 0.38 -4.87
C LYS A 72 -8.57 1.61 -5.49
N CYS A 73 -9.42 2.57 -5.85
CA CYS A 73 -9.03 3.95 -6.18
C CYS A 73 -8.68 4.75 -4.90
N ALA A 74 -7.92 5.82 -5.05
CA ALA A 74 -7.58 6.71 -3.95
C ALA A 74 -8.82 7.48 -3.44
N THR A 75 -8.91 7.61 -2.11
CA THR A 75 -10.03 8.23 -1.41
C THR A 75 -9.58 9.39 -0.53
N ILE A 76 -10.44 10.40 -0.35
CA ILE A 76 -10.21 11.50 0.58
C ILE A 76 -10.32 11.00 2.03
N THR A 77 -9.30 11.29 2.85
CA THR A 77 -9.45 11.32 4.30
C THR A 77 -9.66 12.79 4.70
N PRO A 78 -10.87 13.19 5.14
CA PRO A 78 -11.18 14.58 5.34
C PRO A 78 -10.48 15.17 6.57
N ASP A 79 -9.97 16.38 6.43
CA ASP A 79 -9.60 17.31 7.47
C ASP A 79 -10.71 18.38 7.67
N ASP A 80 -10.51 19.35 8.55
CA ASP A 80 -11.50 20.42 8.83
C ASP A 80 -11.87 21.20 7.57
N ASN A 81 -10.90 21.46 6.67
CA ASN A 81 -11.15 22.15 5.41
C ASN A 81 -12.04 21.31 4.48
N ARG A 82 -11.79 20.02 4.39
CA ARG A 82 -12.59 19.10 3.59
C ARG A 82 -13.99 18.88 4.17
N VAL A 83 -14.12 18.83 5.49
CA VAL A 83 -15.43 18.79 6.16
C VAL A 83 -16.26 20.00 5.76
N SER A 84 -15.66 21.18 5.78
CA SER A 84 -16.33 22.44 5.40
C SER A 84 -16.63 22.49 3.88
N GLU A 85 -15.68 22.11 3.04
CA GLU A 85 -15.80 22.11 1.58
C GLU A 85 -16.95 21.23 1.10
N PHE A 86 -17.00 19.98 1.58
CA PHE A 86 -18.00 18.99 1.17
C PHE A 86 -19.25 18.98 2.05
N LYS A 87 -19.32 19.86 3.07
CA LYS A 87 -20.42 19.95 4.05
C LYS A 87 -20.71 18.61 4.71
N LEU A 88 -19.65 17.91 5.12
CA LEU A 88 -19.77 16.59 5.72
C LEU A 88 -20.38 16.65 7.12
N LYS A 89 -21.11 15.63 7.52
CA LYS A 89 -21.71 15.48 8.86
C LYS A 89 -20.65 15.45 9.96
N LYS A 90 -19.46 14.92 9.66
CA LYS A 90 -18.33 14.86 10.60
C LYS A 90 -17.01 14.57 9.85
N MET A 91 -15.90 14.65 10.56
CA MET A 91 -14.59 14.21 10.07
C MET A 91 -14.51 12.67 10.07
N TRP A 92 -14.75 12.07 8.90
CA TRP A 92 -14.72 10.62 8.74
C TRP A 92 -13.28 10.07 8.83
N ARG A 93 -13.14 8.86 9.36
CA ARG A 93 -11.86 8.15 9.40
C ARG A 93 -11.41 7.77 7.99
N SER A 94 -10.12 7.45 7.86
CA SER A 94 -9.57 6.92 6.61
C SER A 94 -10.23 5.58 6.24
N PRO A 95 -10.79 5.45 5.01
CA PRO A 95 -11.33 4.18 4.54
C PRO A 95 -10.29 3.07 4.53
N ASN A 96 -9.03 3.40 4.22
CA ASN A 96 -7.93 2.44 4.26
C ASN A 96 -7.75 1.83 5.65
N GLY A 97 -7.89 2.65 6.71
CA GLY A 97 -7.84 2.17 8.09
C GLY A 97 -8.97 1.18 8.41
N THR A 98 -10.20 1.49 7.96
CA THR A 98 -11.37 0.62 8.15
C THR A 98 -11.19 -0.70 7.41
N ILE A 99 -10.79 -0.68 6.14
CA ILE A 99 -10.54 -1.87 5.31
C ILE A 99 -9.45 -2.74 5.94
N ARG A 100 -8.30 -2.14 6.29
CA ARG A 100 -7.18 -2.85 6.92
C ARG A 100 -7.55 -3.52 8.23
N ASN A 101 -8.38 -2.87 9.05
CA ASN A 101 -8.85 -3.45 10.32
C ASN A 101 -9.81 -4.64 10.11
N ILE A 102 -10.61 -4.62 9.04
CA ILE A 102 -11.58 -5.70 8.74
C ILE A 102 -10.88 -6.89 8.08
N LEU A 103 -9.92 -6.63 7.18
CA LEU A 103 -9.18 -7.68 6.47
C LEU A 103 -8.06 -8.28 7.32
N ASP A 104 -7.49 -7.50 8.26
CA ASP A 104 -6.34 -7.90 9.10
C ASP A 104 -5.16 -8.37 8.24
N GLY A 105 -4.47 -7.42 7.58
CA GLY A 105 -3.44 -7.75 6.61
C GLY A 105 -2.17 -6.92 6.75
N THR A 106 -1.18 -7.33 5.96
CA THR A 106 0.09 -6.63 5.77
C THR A 106 0.05 -5.84 4.47
N VAL A 107 0.48 -4.59 4.49
CA VAL A 107 0.61 -3.76 3.28
C VAL A 107 2.01 -3.96 2.70
N PHE A 108 2.06 -4.49 1.48
CA PHE A 108 3.29 -4.59 0.68
C PHE A 108 3.33 -3.46 -0.34
N ARG A 109 4.32 -2.59 -0.22
CA ARG A 109 4.57 -1.49 -1.15
C ARG A 109 5.79 -1.81 -2.00
N GLN A 110 5.58 -1.83 -3.32
CA GLN A 110 6.61 -2.17 -4.29
C GLN A 110 6.76 -1.05 -5.31
N PRO A 111 7.96 -0.47 -5.47
CA PRO A 111 8.23 0.51 -6.49
C PRO A 111 8.18 -0.09 -7.90
N ILE A 112 7.72 0.72 -8.85
CA ILE A 112 7.69 0.43 -10.27
C ILE A 112 8.92 1.10 -10.88
N ILE A 113 9.81 0.32 -11.47
CA ILE A 113 11.10 0.81 -11.96
C ILE A 113 11.08 0.93 -13.48
N CYS A 114 11.43 2.11 -14.00
CA CYS A 114 11.73 2.36 -15.40
C CYS A 114 13.20 2.79 -15.54
N LYS A 115 13.91 2.20 -16.50
CA LYS A 115 15.37 2.38 -16.66
C LYS A 115 15.79 3.81 -16.96
N ASN A 116 14.95 4.56 -17.65
CA ASN A 116 15.20 5.95 -18.04
C ASN A 116 14.85 6.97 -16.95
N ILE A 117 14.18 6.57 -15.87
CA ILE A 117 13.91 7.45 -14.73
C ILE A 117 15.11 7.43 -13.79
N PRO A 118 15.75 8.60 -13.53
CA PRO A 118 16.95 8.68 -12.70
C PRO A 118 16.65 8.27 -11.26
N ARG A 119 17.47 7.40 -10.72
CA ARG A 119 17.42 6.97 -9.32
C ARG A 119 18.20 7.93 -8.45
N ILE A 120 17.64 8.36 -7.33
CA ILE A 120 18.35 9.18 -6.34
C ILE A 120 19.38 8.31 -5.62
N VAL A 121 18.99 7.08 -5.23
CA VAL A 121 19.92 6.10 -4.66
C VAL A 121 20.46 5.21 -5.77
N ARG A 122 21.66 5.51 -6.23
CA ARG A 122 22.26 4.89 -7.42
C ARG A 122 22.54 3.40 -7.30
N THR A 123 22.67 2.88 -6.09
CA THR A 123 22.91 1.46 -5.80
C THR A 123 21.68 0.60 -5.97
N TRP A 124 20.48 1.17 -5.97
CA TRP A 124 19.23 0.41 -6.06
C TRP A 124 18.91 0.03 -7.51
N ASP A 125 19.38 -1.13 -7.92
CA ASP A 125 19.16 -1.66 -9.28
C ASP A 125 17.89 -2.49 -9.41
N ALA A 126 17.32 -2.89 -8.28
CA ALA A 126 16.15 -3.75 -8.19
C ALA A 126 15.18 -3.27 -7.11
N PRO A 127 13.90 -3.68 -7.15
CA PRO A 127 12.91 -3.25 -6.18
C PRO A 127 13.25 -3.66 -4.76
N ILE A 128 12.94 -2.77 -3.81
CA ILE A 128 12.85 -3.07 -2.38
C ILE A 128 11.36 -3.09 -2.04
N VAL A 129 10.84 -4.21 -1.57
CA VAL A 129 9.46 -4.31 -1.13
C VAL A 129 9.38 -4.02 0.35
N VAL A 130 8.65 -2.98 0.74
CA VAL A 130 8.39 -2.68 2.14
C VAL A 130 7.11 -3.37 2.59
N GLY A 131 7.23 -4.32 3.50
CA GLY A 131 6.12 -4.96 4.20
C GLY A 131 5.78 -4.17 5.47
N ARG A 132 4.66 -3.45 5.46
CA ARG A 132 4.19 -2.64 6.60
C ARG A 132 3.17 -3.40 7.41
N HIS A 133 3.41 -3.56 8.71
CA HIS A 133 2.43 -4.06 9.65
C HIS A 133 1.31 -3.02 9.84
N ALA A 134 0.18 -3.21 9.18
CA ALA A 134 -0.89 -2.19 9.12
C ALA A 134 -1.82 -2.18 10.35
N PHE A 135 -1.31 -2.55 11.52
CA PHE A 135 -2.07 -2.64 12.78
C PHE A 135 -1.32 -2.01 13.95
N GLY A 136 -2.06 -1.42 14.89
CA GLY A 136 -1.50 -0.96 16.17
C GLY A 136 -0.53 0.22 16.06
N ASP A 137 0.40 0.25 16.99
CA ASP A 137 1.45 1.25 17.15
C ASP A 137 0.88 2.68 17.20
N GLN A 138 1.58 3.68 16.64
CA GLN A 138 1.15 5.09 16.65
C GLN A 138 -0.21 5.33 15.98
N TYR A 139 -0.63 4.47 15.06
CA TYR A 139 -1.91 4.60 14.33
C TYR A 139 -3.14 4.21 15.14
N LYS A 140 -2.95 3.60 16.31
CA LYS A 140 -3.99 3.31 17.31
C LYS A 140 -3.62 3.79 18.70
N ALA A 141 -2.78 4.83 18.76
CA ALA A 141 -2.37 5.42 20.02
C ALA A 141 -3.50 6.17 20.70
N THR A 142 -3.41 6.22 22.02
CA THR A 142 -4.20 7.13 22.86
C THR A 142 -3.30 8.27 23.30
N GLU A 143 -3.66 9.49 22.97
CA GLU A 143 -2.89 10.69 23.26
C GLU A 143 -3.54 11.51 24.39
N MET A 144 -2.71 12.20 25.14
CA MET A 144 -3.13 13.09 26.20
C MET A 144 -2.28 14.35 26.22
N LYS A 145 -2.92 15.51 26.23
CA LYS A 145 -2.27 16.78 26.52
C LYS A 145 -2.27 16.99 28.04
N ILE A 146 -1.12 17.31 28.58
CA ILE A 146 -0.93 17.58 30.02
C ILE A 146 -0.89 19.08 30.20
N ASP A 147 -1.89 19.66 30.84
CA ASP A 147 -2.02 21.11 31.04
C ASP A 147 -1.48 21.61 32.39
N LYS A 148 -1.26 20.71 33.36
CA LYS A 148 -0.82 21.04 34.73
C LYS A 148 0.23 20.05 35.23
N PRO A 149 1.09 20.43 36.19
CA PRO A 149 1.98 19.50 36.87
C PRO A 149 1.22 18.31 37.45
N GLY A 150 1.84 17.14 37.39
CA GLY A 150 1.23 15.88 37.88
C GLY A 150 2.02 14.65 37.50
N LYS A 151 1.54 13.50 37.90
CA LYS A 151 2.15 12.20 37.62
C LYS A 151 1.37 11.44 36.56
N LEU A 152 2.08 10.87 35.61
CA LEU A 152 1.55 9.94 34.60
C LEU A 152 1.84 8.51 35.04
N PHE A 153 0.82 7.66 34.99
CA PHE A 153 0.92 6.23 35.26
C PHE A 153 0.46 5.43 34.06
N MET A 154 1.10 4.30 33.82
CA MET A 154 0.61 3.24 32.95
C MET A 154 0.03 2.13 33.86
N LYS A 155 -1.25 1.82 33.67
CA LYS A 155 -1.98 0.85 34.46
C LYS A 155 -2.57 -0.23 33.57
N TYR A 156 -2.35 -1.48 33.93
CA TYR A 156 -2.98 -2.65 33.35
C TYR A 156 -3.79 -3.38 34.42
N VAL A 157 -4.99 -3.78 34.05
CA VAL A 157 -5.88 -4.58 34.91
C VAL A 157 -6.25 -5.82 34.12
N ASP A 158 -5.91 -7.01 34.62
CA ASP A 158 -6.30 -8.26 33.97
C ASP A 158 -7.76 -8.63 34.29
N GLU A 159 -8.25 -9.73 33.68
CA GLU A 159 -9.63 -10.20 33.85
C GLU A 159 -9.96 -10.63 35.28
N GLU A 160 -8.96 -10.98 36.09
CA GLU A 160 -9.12 -11.36 37.51
C GLU A 160 -9.09 -10.12 38.43
N GLY A 161 -8.90 -8.93 37.86
CA GLY A 161 -8.84 -7.66 38.60
C GLY A 161 -7.45 -7.36 39.20
N LYS A 162 -6.42 -8.14 38.88
CA LYS A 162 -5.06 -7.86 39.32
C LYS A 162 -4.50 -6.64 38.59
N VAL A 163 -3.88 -5.76 39.34
CA VAL A 163 -3.39 -4.47 38.83
C VAL A 163 -1.87 -4.48 38.74
N GLU A 164 -1.35 -4.13 37.55
CA GLU A 164 0.03 -3.69 37.39
C GLU A 164 0.04 -2.20 37.06
N GLU A 165 0.74 -1.40 37.87
CA GLU A 165 0.84 0.06 37.69
C GLU A 165 2.30 0.49 37.73
N LYS A 166 2.71 1.36 36.81
CA LYS A 166 4.05 1.92 36.73
C LYS A 166 3.97 3.42 36.55
N GLU A 167 4.68 4.17 37.40
CA GLU A 167 4.90 5.59 37.15
C GLU A 167 5.74 5.75 35.88
N VAL A 168 5.24 6.50 34.91
CA VAL A 168 5.92 6.77 33.64
C VAL A 168 6.78 8.01 33.75
N PHE A 169 6.17 9.13 34.25
CA PHE A 169 6.85 10.40 34.38
C PHE A 169 6.11 11.35 35.35
N GLN A 170 6.89 12.22 36.02
CA GLN A 170 6.36 13.31 36.81
C GLN A 170 6.54 14.63 36.09
N PHE A 171 5.46 15.17 35.54
CA PHE A 171 5.45 16.46 34.88
C PHE A 171 5.57 17.60 35.88
N GLN A 172 6.50 18.51 35.65
CA GLN A 172 6.65 19.75 36.41
C GLN A 172 5.91 20.90 35.71
N ASN A 173 5.65 20.79 34.42
CA ASN A 173 4.97 21.77 33.59
C ASN A 173 4.06 21.04 32.58
N GLN A 174 3.54 21.78 31.61
CA GLN A 174 2.76 21.26 30.49
C GLN A 174 3.58 20.26 29.65
N GLY A 175 2.89 19.32 29.01
CA GLY A 175 3.52 18.32 28.17
C GLY A 175 2.51 17.51 27.36
N VAL A 176 2.98 16.41 26.80
CA VAL A 176 2.17 15.44 26.07
C VAL A 176 2.52 14.02 26.49
N ALA A 177 1.58 13.12 26.41
CA ALA A 177 1.79 11.69 26.63
C ALA A 177 1.08 10.88 25.56
N LEU A 178 1.63 9.72 25.23
CA LEU A 178 1.08 8.79 24.25
C LEU A 178 1.23 7.37 24.78
N SER A 179 0.18 6.56 24.59
CA SER A 179 0.20 5.12 24.81
C SER A 179 -0.16 4.42 23.50
N MET A 180 0.61 3.40 23.14
CA MET A 180 0.36 2.55 21.98
C MET A 180 0.43 1.07 22.37
N TYR A 181 -0.16 0.21 21.54
CA TYR A 181 -0.20 -1.23 21.79
C TYR A 181 -0.10 -2.04 20.49
N ASN A 182 0.20 -3.30 20.64
CA ASN A 182 0.07 -4.32 19.62
C ASN A 182 -0.36 -5.65 20.24
N VAL A 183 -0.74 -6.63 19.43
CA VAL A 183 -1.17 -7.96 19.90
C VAL A 183 -0.40 -9.05 19.17
N ASP A 184 -0.08 -10.11 19.90
CA ASP A 184 0.73 -11.23 19.42
C ASP A 184 0.17 -11.85 18.12
N GLU A 185 -1.14 -12.05 18.05
CA GLU A 185 -1.76 -12.69 16.88
C GLU A 185 -1.58 -11.85 15.61
N SER A 186 -1.72 -10.52 15.71
CA SER A 186 -1.48 -9.62 14.58
C SER A 186 0.00 -9.63 14.16
N ILE A 187 0.93 -9.68 15.12
CA ILE A 187 2.38 -9.80 14.82
C ILE A 187 2.68 -11.15 14.15
N ARG A 188 2.06 -12.25 14.60
CA ARG A 188 2.17 -13.58 13.96
C ARG A 188 1.67 -13.57 12.52
N GLY A 189 0.51 -12.94 12.30
CA GLY A 189 -0.05 -12.75 10.96
C GLY A 189 0.88 -11.96 10.05
N PHE A 190 1.45 -10.88 10.56
CA PHE A 190 2.44 -10.06 9.85
C PHE A 190 3.70 -10.86 9.49
N ALA A 191 4.23 -11.65 10.41
CA ALA A 191 5.38 -12.50 10.15
C ALA A 191 5.10 -13.52 9.02
N ARG A 192 3.96 -14.23 9.10
CA ARG A 192 3.56 -15.20 8.06
C ARG A 192 3.37 -14.53 6.70
N ALA A 193 2.72 -13.36 6.64
CA ALA A 193 2.56 -12.63 5.39
C ALA A 193 3.91 -12.26 4.76
N CYS A 194 4.87 -11.75 5.55
CA CYS A 194 6.20 -11.40 5.06
C CYS A 194 6.98 -12.64 4.56
N PHE A 195 6.94 -13.74 5.29
CA PHE A 195 7.63 -14.97 4.88
C PHE A 195 7.01 -15.62 3.65
N ASN A 196 5.68 -15.69 3.56
CA ASN A 196 4.98 -16.16 2.36
C ASN A 196 5.32 -15.31 1.14
N TYR A 197 5.38 -13.98 1.31
CA TYR A 197 5.73 -13.07 0.22
C TYR A 197 7.21 -13.24 -0.19
N GLY A 198 8.11 -13.48 0.78
CA GLY A 198 9.52 -13.83 0.54
C GLY A 198 9.68 -15.11 -0.27
N LEU A 199 8.96 -16.17 0.10
CA LEU A 199 8.95 -17.43 -0.65
C LEU A 199 8.41 -17.26 -2.08
N LYS A 200 7.30 -16.49 -2.23
CA LYS A 200 6.70 -16.22 -3.56
C LYS A 200 7.69 -15.53 -4.50
N LEU A 201 8.44 -14.54 -4.01
CA LEU A 201 9.42 -13.80 -4.80
C LEU A 201 10.80 -14.46 -4.83
N LYS A 202 11.06 -15.43 -3.98
CA LYS A 202 12.38 -16.01 -3.69
C LYS A 202 13.40 -14.95 -3.25
N TRP A 203 12.95 -14.03 -2.39
CA TRP A 203 13.75 -12.92 -1.87
C TRP A 203 13.95 -13.03 -0.36
N PRO A 204 15.10 -12.58 0.15
CA PRO A 204 15.35 -12.51 1.59
C PRO A 204 14.35 -11.58 2.28
N VAL A 205 14.09 -11.88 3.56
CA VAL A 205 13.21 -11.08 4.43
C VAL A 205 14.02 -10.51 5.57
N TYR A 206 14.03 -9.19 5.70
CA TYR A 206 14.68 -8.48 6.80
C TYR A 206 13.63 -7.80 7.67
N LEU A 207 13.52 -8.22 8.93
CA LEU A 207 12.73 -7.50 9.94
C LEU A 207 13.59 -6.40 10.54
N SER A 208 13.11 -5.16 10.56
CA SER A 208 13.77 -4.07 11.29
C SER A 208 12.98 -3.62 12.51
N THR A 209 13.68 -3.43 13.61
CA THR A 209 13.13 -2.89 14.87
C THR A 209 14.18 -2.05 15.61
N LYS A 210 13.80 -1.44 16.72
CA LYS A 210 14.73 -0.78 17.63
C LYS A 210 14.69 -1.46 19.02
N ASP A 211 14.81 -2.79 19.05
CA ASP A 211 14.71 -3.63 20.25
C ASP A 211 15.78 -3.32 21.31
N THR A 212 16.87 -2.68 20.95
CA THR A 212 17.87 -2.16 21.89
C THR A 212 17.35 -1.03 22.78
N ILE A 213 16.33 -0.28 22.31
CA ILE A 213 15.66 0.81 23.04
C ILE A 213 14.29 0.33 23.53
N LEU A 214 13.45 -0.16 22.65
CA LEU A 214 12.11 -0.66 22.97
C LEU A 214 12.14 -2.16 23.28
N LYS A 215 12.90 -2.52 24.34
CA LYS A 215 13.27 -3.91 24.64
C LYS A 215 12.08 -4.87 24.80
N LYS A 216 10.94 -4.39 25.30
CA LYS A 216 9.72 -5.20 25.45
C LYS A 216 8.86 -5.14 24.20
N TYR A 217 8.59 -3.94 23.70
CA TYR A 217 7.69 -3.74 22.58
C TYR A 217 8.28 -4.29 21.28
N ASP A 218 9.40 -3.77 20.84
CA ASP A 218 10.09 -4.23 19.62
C ASP A 218 10.70 -5.62 19.78
N GLY A 219 11.16 -5.94 21.00
CA GLY A 219 11.64 -7.29 21.35
C GLY A 219 10.57 -8.36 21.10
N ARG A 220 9.28 -8.05 21.36
CA ARG A 220 8.19 -8.99 21.10
C ARG A 220 8.00 -9.28 19.62
N PHE A 221 8.14 -8.28 18.73
CA PHE A 221 8.14 -8.50 17.27
C PHE A 221 9.28 -9.45 16.85
N LYS A 222 10.48 -9.20 17.34
CA LYS A 222 11.65 -10.04 17.04
C LYS A 222 11.46 -11.48 17.51
N GLU A 223 10.96 -11.68 18.74
CA GLU A 223 10.69 -13.00 19.31
C GLU A 223 9.68 -13.77 18.46
N ILE A 224 8.54 -13.15 18.14
CA ILE A 224 7.46 -13.78 17.37
C ILE A 224 7.92 -14.11 15.94
N PHE A 225 8.61 -13.19 15.27
CA PHE A 225 9.15 -13.46 13.92
C PHE A 225 10.12 -14.64 13.94
N ASN A 226 11.02 -14.70 14.91
CA ASN A 226 11.96 -15.82 15.06
C ASN A 226 11.22 -17.15 15.37
N GLU A 227 10.21 -17.12 16.25
CA GLU A 227 9.40 -18.29 16.56
C GLU A 227 8.69 -18.84 15.31
N ILE A 228 8.00 -17.98 14.56
CA ILE A 228 7.27 -18.35 13.33
C ILE A 228 8.27 -18.86 12.27
N PHE A 229 9.39 -18.16 12.07
CA PHE A 229 10.42 -18.60 11.14
C PHE A 229 10.93 -20.01 11.45
N GLN A 230 11.37 -20.25 12.69
CA GLN A 230 11.93 -21.54 13.07
C GLN A 230 10.93 -22.70 12.98
N LYS A 231 9.64 -22.44 13.31
CA LYS A 231 8.62 -23.49 13.34
C LYS A 231 7.97 -23.77 11.99
N GLU A 232 7.78 -22.73 11.18
CA GLU A 232 6.90 -22.83 10.01
C GLU A 232 7.63 -22.63 8.67
N PHE A 233 8.74 -21.87 8.61
CA PHE A 233 9.32 -21.42 7.33
C PHE A 233 10.77 -21.80 7.09
N LYS A 234 11.51 -22.19 8.13
CA LYS A 234 12.96 -22.43 8.03
C LYS A 234 13.34 -23.39 6.89
N THR A 235 12.68 -24.53 6.83
CA THR A 235 12.96 -25.55 5.81
C THR A 235 12.71 -25.04 4.40
N ASP A 236 11.60 -24.30 4.19
CA ASP A 236 11.27 -23.76 2.88
C ASP A 236 12.25 -22.66 2.44
N PHE A 237 12.70 -21.83 3.39
CA PHE A 237 13.72 -20.81 3.13
C PHE A 237 15.06 -21.43 2.76
N GLU A 238 15.50 -22.47 3.50
CA GLU A 238 16.72 -23.22 3.21
C GLU A 238 16.65 -23.89 1.81
N ASN A 239 15.54 -24.55 1.47
CA ASN A 239 15.32 -25.18 0.18
C ASN A 239 15.34 -24.17 -0.99
N ASN A 240 14.87 -22.94 -0.77
CA ASN A 240 14.88 -21.88 -1.78
C ASN A 240 16.16 -21.01 -1.72
N GLN A 241 17.11 -21.29 -0.82
CA GLN A 241 18.37 -20.55 -0.64
C GLN A 241 18.15 -19.06 -0.34
N ILE A 242 17.08 -18.73 0.38
CA ILE A 242 16.77 -17.38 0.86
C ILE A 242 16.92 -17.29 2.38
N VAL A 243 17.18 -16.08 2.87
CA VAL A 243 17.45 -15.86 4.31
C VAL A 243 16.40 -15.00 4.97
N TYR A 244 16.21 -15.22 6.26
CA TYR A 244 15.56 -14.29 7.17
C TYR A 244 16.59 -13.76 8.16
N GLU A 245 16.59 -12.46 8.39
CA GLU A 245 17.43 -11.80 9.39
C GLU A 245 16.68 -10.66 10.07
N HIS A 246 16.89 -10.51 11.37
CA HIS A 246 16.49 -9.33 12.14
C HIS A 246 17.65 -8.36 12.23
N ARG A 247 17.40 -7.07 11.96
CA ARG A 247 18.38 -5.99 12.10
C ARG A 247 17.81 -4.80 12.86
N LEU A 248 18.67 -4.00 13.48
CA LEU A 248 18.27 -2.69 13.97
C LEU A 248 17.89 -1.80 12.79
N ILE A 249 16.84 -0.98 12.94
CA ILE A 249 16.30 -0.19 11.83
C ILE A 249 17.34 0.78 11.23
N ASP A 250 18.15 1.42 12.05
CA ASP A 250 19.23 2.31 11.60
C ASP A 250 20.32 1.55 10.83
N ASP A 251 20.69 0.34 11.25
CA ASP A 251 21.61 -0.52 10.52
C ASP A 251 21.02 -0.98 9.17
N LEU A 252 19.73 -1.36 9.15
CA LEU A 252 19.09 -1.77 7.91
C LEU A 252 18.92 -0.61 6.94
N VAL A 253 18.61 0.61 7.42
CA VAL A 253 18.63 1.82 6.59
C VAL A 253 20.00 2.01 5.95
N ALA A 254 21.08 1.96 6.75
CA ALA A 254 22.44 2.13 6.24
C ALA A 254 22.85 1.02 5.26
N SER A 255 22.41 -0.22 5.52
CA SER A 255 22.68 -1.38 4.66
C SER A 255 21.91 -1.28 3.35
N SER A 256 20.62 -0.92 3.40
CA SER A 256 19.76 -0.79 2.22
C SER A 256 20.32 0.21 1.20
N MET A 257 20.94 1.30 1.67
CA MET A 257 21.59 2.30 0.80
C MET A 257 22.79 1.75 0.02
N LYS A 258 23.32 0.59 0.43
CA LYS A 258 24.50 -0.05 -0.20
C LYS A 258 24.12 -1.27 -1.03
N TRP A 259 22.95 -1.87 -0.79
CA TRP A 259 22.47 -3.06 -1.48
C TRP A 259 21.77 -2.69 -2.79
N SER A 260 21.68 -3.66 -3.70
CA SER A 260 21.06 -3.43 -5.01
C SER A 260 19.51 -3.53 -4.99
N GLY A 261 18.92 -4.13 -3.95
CA GLY A 261 17.48 -4.42 -3.86
C GLY A 261 17.19 -5.93 -3.83
N ASN A 262 16.02 -6.34 -4.31
CA ASN A 262 15.53 -7.73 -4.30
C ASN A 262 15.41 -8.31 -2.88
N PHE A 263 14.82 -7.55 -1.97
CA PHE A 263 14.52 -8.03 -0.62
C PHE A 263 13.19 -7.45 -0.10
N ILE A 264 12.64 -8.10 0.92
CA ILE A 264 11.48 -7.63 1.66
C ILE A 264 11.97 -7.00 2.95
N TRP A 265 11.59 -5.76 3.15
CA TRP A 265 11.82 -5.00 4.36
C TRP A 265 10.57 -5.01 5.24
N ALA A 266 10.52 -5.91 6.22
CA ALA A 266 9.42 -6.00 7.17
C ALA A 266 9.57 -4.91 8.25
N CYS A 267 8.58 -4.03 8.34
CA CYS A 267 8.57 -2.85 9.19
C CYS A 267 7.31 -2.81 10.06
N LYS A 268 7.45 -2.30 11.29
CA LYS A 268 6.29 -1.89 12.09
C LYS A 268 5.51 -0.79 11.38
N ASN A 269 4.33 -0.46 11.89
CA ASN A 269 3.36 0.39 11.19
C ASN A 269 3.93 1.74 10.74
N TYR A 270 4.47 2.54 11.66
CA TYR A 270 5.04 3.86 11.35
C TYR A 270 6.33 3.74 10.52
N ASP A 271 7.21 2.83 10.91
CA ASP A 271 8.48 2.60 10.20
C ASP A 271 8.21 2.22 8.73
N GLY A 272 7.22 1.35 8.48
CA GLY A 272 6.82 0.93 7.13
C GLY A 272 6.21 2.05 6.30
N ASP A 273 5.46 2.95 6.92
CA ASP A 273 4.92 4.12 6.24
C ASP A 273 6.04 5.03 5.74
N VAL A 274 6.98 5.38 6.62
CA VAL A 274 8.10 6.28 6.30
C VAL A 274 9.08 5.64 5.33
N GLN A 275 9.47 4.36 5.56
CA GLN A 275 10.45 3.69 4.72
C GLN A 275 9.92 3.40 3.31
N SER A 276 8.63 3.11 3.14
CA SER A 276 8.08 2.90 1.80
C SER A 276 8.13 4.16 0.94
N ASP A 277 7.85 5.32 1.53
CA ASP A 277 7.96 6.60 0.82
C ASP A 277 9.42 6.95 0.50
N ALA A 278 10.34 6.69 1.45
CA ALA A 278 11.77 6.87 1.22
C ALA A 278 12.30 5.98 0.07
N VAL A 279 11.86 4.72 0.03
CA VAL A 279 12.20 3.77 -1.05
C VAL A 279 11.64 4.24 -2.40
N ALA A 280 10.38 4.69 -2.43
CA ALA A 280 9.78 5.21 -3.66
C ALA A 280 10.53 6.42 -4.22
N GLN A 281 10.86 7.38 -3.36
CA GLN A 281 11.64 8.56 -3.75
C GLN A 281 13.07 8.19 -4.18
N GLY A 282 13.70 7.29 -3.46
CA GLY A 282 15.05 6.81 -3.79
C GLY A 282 15.12 6.15 -5.18
N LEU A 283 14.03 5.52 -5.62
CA LEU A 283 13.91 4.91 -6.95
C LEU A 283 13.28 5.83 -8.01
N GLY A 284 12.95 7.06 -7.65
CA GLY A 284 12.62 8.14 -8.60
C GLY A 284 11.31 8.86 -8.33
N SER A 285 10.22 8.21 -7.94
CA SER A 285 8.92 8.87 -7.80
C SER A 285 7.93 8.12 -6.92
N LEU A 286 7.24 8.84 -6.03
CA LEU A 286 6.07 8.32 -5.28
C LEU A 286 4.92 7.86 -6.20
N GLY A 287 4.76 8.50 -7.37
CA GLY A 287 3.75 8.10 -8.37
C GLY A 287 4.03 6.76 -9.04
N MET A 288 5.19 6.15 -8.74
CA MET A 288 5.65 4.87 -9.27
C MET A 288 5.71 3.81 -8.16
N MET A 289 4.64 3.70 -7.37
CA MET A 289 4.54 2.70 -6.31
C MET A 289 3.19 2.00 -6.30
N SER A 290 3.20 0.67 -6.34
CA SER A 290 2.04 -0.16 -6.09
C SER A 290 1.93 -0.53 -4.61
N SER A 291 0.72 -0.74 -4.13
CA SER A 291 0.40 -1.13 -2.75
C SER A 291 -0.59 -2.29 -2.76
N VAL A 292 -0.28 -3.35 -2.04
CA VAL A 292 -1.16 -4.51 -1.89
C VAL A 292 -1.29 -4.83 -0.40
N LEU A 293 -2.51 -4.75 0.12
CA LEU A 293 -2.86 -5.34 1.40
C LEU A 293 -3.11 -6.83 1.20
N MET A 294 -2.45 -7.68 1.97
CA MET A 294 -2.61 -9.14 1.91
C MET A 294 -2.92 -9.69 3.29
N THR A 295 -3.94 -10.55 3.39
CA THR A 295 -4.23 -11.28 4.63
C THR A 295 -3.11 -12.27 4.98
N PRO A 296 -2.96 -12.65 6.27
CA PRO A 296 -1.89 -13.56 6.72
C PRO A 296 -1.85 -14.90 5.98
N ASP A 297 -3.00 -15.41 5.57
CA ASP A 297 -3.14 -16.67 4.81
C ASP A 297 -2.91 -16.52 3.30
N GLY A 298 -2.69 -15.28 2.82
CA GLY A 298 -2.46 -14.97 1.40
C GLY A 298 -3.68 -15.18 0.49
N LYS A 299 -4.88 -15.41 1.04
CA LYS A 299 -6.09 -15.75 0.26
C LYS A 299 -6.99 -14.56 -0.06
N THR A 300 -6.72 -13.42 0.55
CA THR A 300 -7.46 -12.18 0.31
C THR A 300 -6.49 -11.03 0.12
N ILE A 301 -6.72 -10.25 -0.93
CA ILE A 301 -5.92 -9.05 -1.21
C ILE A 301 -6.80 -7.84 -1.53
N GLU A 302 -6.26 -6.67 -1.25
CA GLU A 302 -6.75 -5.41 -1.79
C GLU A 302 -5.55 -4.64 -2.37
N ALA A 303 -5.65 -4.29 -3.65
CA ALA A 303 -4.62 -3.55 -4.36
C ALA A 303 -5.03 -2.09 -4.56
N GLU A 304 -4.13 -1.16 -4.25
CA GLU A 304 -4.37 0.28 -4.39
C GLU A 304 -3.12 1.01 -4.92
N ALA A 305 -3.30 2.23 -5.43
CA ALA A 305 -2.18 3.15 -5.67
C ALA A 305 -1.71 3.76 -4.33
N ALA A 306 -0.40 3.83 -4.13
CA ALA A 306 0.18 4.36 -2.89
C ALA A 306 0.25 5.90 -2.86
N HIS A 307 -0.69 6.60 -3.48
CA HIS A 307 -0.78 8.06 -3.52
C HIS A 307 -2.20 8.56 -3.25
N GLY A 308 -2.35 9.86 -3.00
CA GLY A 308 -3.64 10.50 -2.75
C GLY A 308 -4.43 10.82 -4.02
N THR A 309 -5.51 11.58 -3.86
CA THR A 309 -6.52 11.86 -4.88
C THR A 309 -6.13 12.93 -5.92
N VAL A 310 -4.92 13.50 -5.81
CA VAL A 310 -4.35 14.51 -6.73
C VAL A 310 -5.26 15.75 -6.89
N THR A 311 -5.67 16.33 -5.78
CA THR A 311 -6.58 17.48 -5.68
C THR A 311 -6.20 18.65 -6.60
N ARG A 312 -4.91 19.00 -6.68
CA ARG A 312 -4.45 20.12 -7.51
C ARG A 312 -4.83 19.94 -8.97
N HIS A 313 -4.62 18.76 -9.54
CA HIS A 313 -5.01 18.47 -10.93
C HIS A 313 -6.52 18.37 -11.08
N TYR A 314 -7.24 17.88 -10.08
CA TYR A 314 -8.70 17.91 -10.11
C TYR A 314 -9.25 19.34 -10.22
N ARG A 315 -8.68 20.31 -9.50
CA ARG A 315 -9.08 21.72 -9.61
C ARG A 315 -8.82 22.31 -11.00
N LEU A 316 -7.75 21.91 -11.68
CA LEU A 316 -7.49 22.29 -13.08
C LEU A 316 -8.52 21.63 -14.02
N HIS A 317 -8.77 20.35 -13.84
CA HIS A 317 -9.77 19.63 -14.62
C HIS A 317 -11.18 20.25 -14.49
N GLN A 318 -11.60 20.66 -13.29
CA GLN A 318 -12.87 21.38 -13.08
C GLN A 318 -12.98 22.70 -13.86
N LYS A 319 -11.85 23.31 -14.21
CA LYS A 319 -11.77 24.52 -15.07
C LYS A 319 -11.72 24.20 -16.56
N GLY A 320 -11.81 22.92 -16.94
CA GLY A 320 -11.71 22.48 -18.32
C GLY A 320 -10.27 22.36 -18.86
N GLU A 321 -9.27 22.44 -17.98
CA GLU A 321 -7.87 22.31 -18.36
C GLU A 321 -7.48 20.82 -18.49
N LYS A 322 -6.70 20.50 -19.54
CA LYS A 322 -6.08 19.17 -19.66
C LYS A 322 -4.95 19.04 -18.65
N THR A 323 -4.92 17.93 -17.93
CA THR A 323 -3.90 17.65 -16.93
C THR A 323 -2.99 16.52 -17.37
N SER A 324 -1.74 16.58 -16.90
CA SER A 324 -0.78 15.48 -17.03
C SER A 324 -0.58 14.83 -15.66
N THR A 325 -1.52 13.96 -15.30
CA THR A 325 -1.51 13.18 -14.06
C THR A 325 -1.08 11.76 -14.40
N ASN A 326 -0.07 11.25 -13.70
CA ASN A 326 0.46 9.91 -13.90
C ASN A 326 -0.56 8.85 -13.48
N PRO A 327 -1.03 7.96 -14.40
CA PRO A 327 -1.98 6.90 -14.07
C PRO A 327 -1.34 5.57 -13.68
N ILE A 328 0.01 5.44 -13.74
CA ILE A 328 0.70 4.15 -13.70
C ILE A 328 0.42 3.40 -12.40
N ALA A 329 0.52 4.06 -11.25
CA ALA A 329 0.23 3.39 -9.97
C ALA A 329 -1.22 2.88 -9.89
N SER A 330 -2.18 3.60 -10.47
CA SER A 330 -3.58 3.15 -10.56
C SER A 330 -3.75 1.98 -11.53
N ILE A 331 -3.02 1.97 -12.67
CA ILE A 331 -3.00 0.81 -13.58
C ILE A 331 -2.40 -0.40 -12.85
N PHE A 332 -1.33 -0.22 -12.10
CA PHE A 332 -0.72 -1.31 -11.32
C PHE A 332 -1.61 -1.81 -10.18
N ALA A 333 -2.46 -0.97 -9.62
CA ALA A 333 -3.49 -1.44 -8.68
C ALA A 333 -4.46 -2.43 -9.38
N TRP A 334 -4.92 -2.10 -10.59
CA TRP A 334 -5.72 -3.02 -11.40
C TRP A 334 -4.97 -4.30 -11.74
N THR A 335 -3.76 -4.21 -12.29
CA THR A 335 -3.00 -5.39 -12.72
C THR A 335 -2.60 -6.30 -11.57
N LYS A 336 -2.23 -5.75 -10.40
CA LYS A 336 -1.96 -6.56 -9.20
C LYS A 336 -3.19 -7.32 -8.74
N GLY A 337 -4.34 -6.66 -8.64
CA GLY A 337 -5.59 -7.33 -8.29
C GLY A 337 -5.97 -8.42 -9.30
N LEU A 338 -5.90 -8.12 -10.61
CA LEU A 338 -6.19 -9.07 -11.67
C LEU A 338 -5.21 -10.25 -11.70
N ASN A 339 -3.92 -10.01 -11.46
CA ASN A 339 -2.93 -11.07 -11.38
C ASN A 339 -3.23 -12.03 -10.22
N PHE A 340 -3.54 -11.52 -9.02
CA PHE A 340 -3.96 -12.35 -7.89
C PHE A 340 -5.27 -13.10 -8.18
N ARG A 341 -6.23 -12.46 -8.85
CA ARG A 341 -7.45 -13.16 -9.30
C ARG A 341 -7.12 -14.30 -10.24
N GLY A 342 -6.21 -14.08 -11.18
CA GLY A 342 -5.70 -15.12 -12.09
C GLY A 342 -5.02 -16.26 -11.35
N GLU A 343 -4.16 -15.95 -10.36
CA GLU A 343 -3.50 -16.97 -9.53
C GLU A 343 -4.51 -17.80 -8.73
N PHE A 344 -5.50 -17.15 -8.07
CA PHE A 344 -6.52 -17.84 -7.27
C PHE A 344 -7.45 -18.71 -8.10
N ASP A 345 -7.71 -18.33 -9.35
CA ASP A 345 -8.61 -19.04 -10.26
C ASP A 345 -7.86 -20.00 -11.21
N CYS A 346 -6.52 -20.08 -11.12
CA CYS A 346 -5.66 -20.79 -12.08
C CYS A 346 -5.94 -20.36 -13.54
N ASN A 347 -6.09 -19.03 -13.75
CA ASN A 347 -6.37 -18.41 -15.04
C ASN A 347 -5.11 -17.79 -15.63
N ASP A 348 -4.34 -18.58 -16.39
CA ASP A 348 -3.08 -18.16 -17.00
C ASP A 348 -3.25 -17.01 -18.01
N GLU A 349 -4.40 -16.91 -18.70
CA GLU A 349 -4.66 -15.83 -19.65
C GLU A 349 -4.80 -14.50 -18.93
N LEU A 350 -5.47 -14.47 -17.78
CA LEU A 350 -5.61 -13.26 -16.95
C LEU A 350 -4.24 -12.85 -16.37
N ILE A 351 -3.42 -13.81 -15.94
CA ILE A 351 -2.05 -13.54 -15.46
C ILE A 351 -1.20 -12.94 -16.59
N LYS A 352 -1.24 -13.53 -17.80
CA LYS A 352 -0.52 -13.02 -18.98
C LYS A 352 -0.97 -11.61 -19.37
N PHE A 353 -2.29 -11.35 -19.38
CA PHE A 353 -2.83 -10.02 -19.65
C PHE A 353 -2.31 -8.99 -18.64
N SER A 354 -2.39 -9.30 -17.35
CA SER A 354 -1.93 -8.40 -16.28
C SER A 354 -0.45 -8.03 -16.44
N LYS A 355 0.40 -9.03 -16.70
CA LYS A 355 1.84 -8.82 -16.95
C LYS A 355 2.09 -8.02 -18.22
N ALA A 356 1.38 -8.31 -19.30
CA ALA A 356 1.51 -7.58 -20.57
C ALA A 356 1.18 -6.09 -20.40
N LEU A 357 0.14 -5.76 -19.61
CA LEU A 357 -0.21 -4.37 -19.32
C LEU A 357 0.85 -3.68 -18.45
N GLU A 358 1.41 -4.34 -17.41
CA GLU A 358 2.51 -3.80 -16.61
C GLU A 358 3.74 -3.51 -17.47
N GLU A 359 4.16 -4.49 -18.29
CA GLU A 359 5.28 -4.34 -19.20
C GLU A 359 5.06 -3.24 -20.23
N THR A 360 3.84 -3.13 -20.79
CA THR A 360 3.48 -2.05 -21.71
C THR A 360 3.62 -0.68 -21.06
N CYS A 361 3.22 -0.51 -19.79
CA CYS A 361 3.42 0.73 -19.06
C CYS A 361 4.91 1.09 -18.94
N ILE A 362 5.74 0.13 -18.53
CA ILE A 362 7.19 0.33 -18.36
C ILE A 362 7.85 0.67 -19.70
N GLU A 363 7.62 -0.14 -20.74
CA GLU A 363 8.20 0.04 -22.07
C GLU A 363 7.78 1.38 -22.72
N THR A 364 6.53 1.82 -22.50
CA THR A 364 6.03 3.10 -22.99
C THR A 364 6.78 4.26 -22.33
N VAL A 365 6.99 4.22 -21.01
CA VAL A 365 7.80 5.21 -20.32
C VAL A 365 9.25 5.17 -20.77
N GLU A 366 9.83 3.98 -20.89
CA GLU A 366 11.24 3.80 -21.33
C GLU A 366 11.46 4.26 -22.76
N SER A 367 10.45 4.26 -23.62
CA SER A 367 10.50 4.83 -24.98
C SER A 367 10.43 6.37 -25.03
N GLY A 368 10.28 7.03 -23.87
CA GLY A 368 10.17 8.48 -23.76
C GLY A 368 8.73 9.03 -23.84
N GLN A 369 7.73 8.16 -23.90
CA GLN A 369 6.31 8.52 -23.91
C GLN A 369 5.78 8.46 -22.48
N MET A 370 5.63 9.61 -21.83
CA MET A 370 5.33 9.66 -20.39
C MET A 370 4.60 10.95 -19.99
N THR A 371 4.05 10.96 -18.79
CA THR A 371 3.45 12.15 -18.18
C THR A 371 4.51 13.14 -17.71
N LYS A 372 4.10 14.38 -17.46
CA LYS A 372 4.98 15.51 -17.15
C LYS A 372 5.83 15.27 -15.90
N ASP A 373 5.27 14.66 -14.87
CA ASP A 373 5.98 14.36 -13.61
C ASP A 373 7.20 13.46 -13.83
N LEU A 374 7.10 12.47 -14.73
CA LEU A 374 8.22 11.59 -15.08
C LEU A 374 9.18 12.26 -16.08
N ALA A 375 8.63 12.94 -17.07
CA ALA A 375 9.44 13.61 -18.12
C ALA A 375 10.45 14.61 -17.51
N ILE A 376 10.01 15.44 -16.56
CA ILE A 376 10.88 16.42 -15.90
C ILE A 376 11.97 15.80 -15.00
N LEU A 377 11.79 14.53 -14.58
CA LEU A 377 12.85 13.80 -13.86
C LEU A 377 13.97 13.36 -14.80
N VAL A 378 13.64 13.05 -16.06
CA VAL A 378 14.62 12.70 -17.08
C VAL A 378 15.38 13.94 -17.54
N ASP A 379 14.66 14.96 -18.03
CA ASP A 379 15.18 16.28 -18.38
C ASP A 379 14.05 17.32 -18.34
N LYS A 380 14.36 18.54 -17.90
CA LYS A 380 13.38 19.63 -17.77
C LYS A 380 12.68 20.01 -19.07
N ASN A 381 13.29 19.73 -20.20
CA ASN A 381 12.79 20.00 -21.54
C ASN A 381 12.24 18.76 -22.25
N SER A 382 12.18 17.61 -21.57
CA SER A 382 11.62 16.39 -22.16
C SER A 382 10.17 16.61 -22.58
N PRO A 383 9.78 16.11 -23.78
CA PRO A 383 8.38 16.11 -24.18
C PRO A 383 7.55 15.26 -23.21
N TRP A 384 6.31 15.65 -23.01
CA TRP A 384 5.39 14.94 -22.14
C TRP A 384 3.98 14.90 -22.72
N MET A 385 3.18 13.97 -22.26
CA MET A 385 1.81 13.75 -22.65
C MET A 385 0.83 14.15 -21.54
N ASN A 386 -0.36 14.63 -21.90
CA ASN A 386 -1.45 14.68 -20.92
C ASN A 386 -1.95 13.27 -20.60
N THR A 387 -2.74 13.12 -19.55
CA THR A 387 -3.20 11.81 -19.02
C THR A 387 -3.96 11.01 -20.09
N GLU A 388 -4.86 11.65 -20.83
CA GLU A 388 -5.70 10.97 -21.82
C GLU A 388 -4.88 10.47 -23.01
N ASP A 389 -3.97 11.31 -23.53
CA ASP A 389 -3.09 10.95 -24.64
C ASP A 389 -2.13 9.82 -24.23
N PHE A 390 -1.62 9.84 -22.98
CA PHE A 390 -0.81 8.76 -22.45
C PHE A 390 -1.58 7.44 -22.36
N LEU A 391 -2.82 7.44 -21.87
CA LEU A 391 -3.67 6.25 -21.83
C LEU A 391 -4.03 5.72 -23.21
N ASN A 392 -4.28 6.61 -24.20
CA ASN A 392 -4.48 6.20 -25.60
C ASN A 392 -3.22 5.57 -26.20
N CYS A 393 -2.05 6.09 -25.87
CA CYS A 393 -0.77 5.52 -26.27
C CYS A 393 -0.58 4.12 -25.66
N LEU A 394 -0.87 3.96 -24.36
CA LEU A 394 -0.81 2.66 -23.69
C LEU A 394 -1.76 1.64 -24.33
N ASP A 395 -2.99 2.00 -24.62
CA ASP A 395 -3.95 1.10 -25.27
C ASP A 395 -3.43 0.62 -26.63
N LYS A 396 -2.91 1.53 -27.46
CA LYS A 396 -2.32 1.18 -28.75
C LYS A 396 -1.13 0.23 -28.62
N ASN A 397 -0.24 0.51 -27.68
CA ASN A 397 0.94 -0.33 -27.43
C ASN A 397 0.54 -1.71 -26.87
N LEU A 398 -0.47 -1.77 -25.99
CA LEU A 398 -1.01 -3.01 -25.45
C LEU A 398 -1.64 -3.86 -26.56
N GLN A 399 -2.44 -3.27 -27.46
CA GLN A 399 -3.00 -3.97 -28.62
C GLN A 399 -1.91 -4.61 -29.49
N THR A 400 -0.81 -3.88 -29.71
CA THR A 400 0.33 -4.39 -30.48
C THR A 400 1.03 -5.55 -29.77
N LYS A 401 1.13 -5.47 -28.43
CA LYS A 401 1.81 -6.52 -27.62
C LYS A 401 0.98 -7.79 -27.48
N LEU A 402 -0.34 -7.68 -27.50
CA LEU A 402 -1.24 -8.83 -27.37
C LEU A 402 -1.55 -9.54 -28.70
N ASN A 403 -1.31 -8.88 -29.86
CA ASN A 403 -1.45 -9.47 -31.21
C ASN A 403 -0.18 -10.22 -31.59
#